data_cea660a372678ed71ebcb60de791abe2
#
_entry.id   cea660a372678ed71ebcb60de791abe2
#
_cell.length_a   1.000
_cell.length_b   1.000
_cell.length_c   1.000
_cell.angle_alpha   90.00
_cell.angle_beta   90.00
_cell.angle_gamma   90.00
#
_symmetry.space_group_name_H-M   'P 1'
#
loop_
_entity.id
_entity.type
_entity.pdbx_description
1 polymer ?
#
loop_
_entity_poly.entity_id
_entity_poly.type
_entity_poly.pdbx_seq_one_letter_code
_entity_poly.pdbx_strand_id
1 'polypeptide(L)'
;AFDTKDELQKIIEATNNAKDLTLYVRVSISNEHAKIDLSQKFGALPSEALGLLRLAKAHAKKVGLSFHVGSQCMHPISYAKGIRDLGNIIKKTKIVPDIINVGGGFPSIYPDLHPQPLENYIYEIKKAFDHLKLEDKPELFCEPGRALVAESGSSIVKVVLRKKQKLYINDGTYGSLFDAGVLNFVLPTRMVPNGRMASKKLTAYSLYGPTCDSIDFMKGPFILPNNLKEGDYIEI
;
A
#
# COMPACT_ATOMS: atom_id res chain seq x y z
N ALA A 1 -12.16 -3.53 -11.71
CA ALA A 1 -10.99 -2.99 -12.43
C ALA A 1 -10.41 -4.05 -13.35
N PHE A 2 -9.81 -3.64 -14.45
CA PHE A 2 -9.15 -4.53 -15.40
C PHE A 2 -8.00 -3.79 -16.10
N ASP A 3 -7.09 -4.54 -16.72
CA ASP A 3 -5.91 -4.00 -17.41
C ASP A 3 -5.58 -4.72 -18.73
N THR A 4 -6.37 -5.74 -19.10
CA THR A 4 -6.27 -6.46 -20.37
C THR A 4 -7.64 -6.66 -21.02
N LYS A 5 -7.66 -6.94 -22.35
CA LYS A 5 -8.89 -7.28 -23.04
C LYS A 5 -9.50 -8.60 -22.55
N ASP A 6 -8.65 -9.57 -22.24
CA ASP A 6 -9.07 -10.88 -21.78
C ASP A 6 -9.77 -10.81 -20.43
N GLU A 7 -9.27 -9.94 -19.52
CA GLU A 7 -9.92 -9.70 -18.24
C GLU A 7 -11.27 -8.99 -18.41
N LEU A 8 -11.36 -8.01 -19.30
CA LEU A 8 -12.64 -7.39 -19.65
C LEU A 8 -13.64 -8.42 -20.17
N GLN A 9 -13.20 -9.32 -21.06
CA GLN A 9 -14.06 -10.36 -21.62
C GLN A 9 -14.61 -11.30 -20.53
N LYS A 10 -13.75 -11.74 -19.59
CA LYS A 10 -14.18 -12.54 -18.44
C LYS A 10 -15.23 -11.81 -17.59
N ILE A 11 -15.03 -10.49 -17.35
CA ILE A 11 -16.01 -9.69 -16.60
C ILE A 11 -17.35 -9.68 -17.32
N ILE A 12 -17.37 -9.45 -18.64
CA ILE A 12 -18.57 -9.41 -19.45
C ILE A 12 -19.30 -10.75 -19.40
N GLU A 13 -18.59 -11.86 -19.55
CA GLU A 13 -19.15 -13.21 -19.49
C GLU A 13 -19.69 -13.55 -18.10
N ALA A 14 -18.87 -13.32 -17.04
CA ALA A 14 -19.28 -13.61 -15.67
C ALA A 14 -20.48 -12.79 -15.17
N THR A 15 -20.72 -11.63 -15.76
CA THR A 15 -21.83 -10.75 -15.43
C THR A 15 -23.02 -10.88 -16.41
N ASN A 16 -22.98 -11.86 -17.32
CA ASN A 16 -23.98 -12.02 -18.38
C ASN A 16 -24.21 -10.71 -19.17
N ASN A 17 -23.13 -9.99 -19.49
CA ASN A 17 -23.14 -8.71 -20.20
C ASN A 17 -24.05 -7.65 -19.54
N ALA A 18 -24.03 -7.59 -18.20
CA ALA A 18 -24.75 -6.59 -17.43
C ALA A 18 -24.41 -5.17 -17.91
N LYS A 19 -25.42 -4.30 -18.00
CA LYS A 19 -25.27 -2.95 -18.53
C LYS A 19 -25.11 -1.86 -17.46
N ASP A 20 -25.25 -2.19 -16.21
CA ASP A 20 -25.15 -1.29 -15.04
C ASP A 20 -23.76 -1.27 -14.39
N LEU A 21 -22.78 -1.90 -15.05
CA LEU A 21 -21.40 -1.99 -14.55
C LEU A 21 -20.70 -0.62 -14.50
N THR A 22 -19.87 -0.45 -13.50
CA THR A 22 -18.79 0.56 -13.46
C THR A 22 -17.48 -0.14 -13.72
N LEU A 23 -16.78 0.18 -14.81
CA LEU A 23 -15.54 -0.47 -15.22
C LEU A 23 -14.36 0.50 -15.11
N TYR A 24 -13.31 0.09 -14.40
CA TYR A 24 -12.06 0.84 -14.27
C TYR A 24 -10.97 0.24 -15.13
N VAL A 25 -10.37 1.02 -16.00
CA VAL A 25 -9.06 0.67 -16.61
C VAL A 25 -7.97 1.08 -15.63
N ARG A 26 -7.26 0.09 -15.10
CA ARG A 26 -6.09 0.33 -14.26
C ARG A 26 -4.87 0.58 -15.13
N VAL A 27 -4.23 1.74 -14.94
CA VAL A 27 -3.03 2.15 -15.67
C VAL A 27 -1.79 1.89 -14.80
N SER A 28 -0.78 1.25 -15.38
CA SER A 28 0.52 1.09 -14.73
C SER A 28 1.25 2.42 -14.74
N ILE A 29 1.71 2.85 -13.58
CA ILE A 29 2.59 4.00 -13.40
C ILE A 29 3.80 3.58 -12.57
N SER A 30 5.00 3.97 -13.01
CA SER A 30 6.21 3.77 -12.22
C SER A 30 6.35 4.84 -11.15
N ASN A 31 6.78 4.45 -9.95
CA ASN A 31 6.98 5.38 -8.85
C ASN A 31 8.19 5.00 -7.99
N GLU A 32 9.23 5.82 -8.04
CA GLU A 32 10.45 5.68 -7.25
C GLU A 32 10.29 6.09 -5.77
N HIS A 33 9.18 6.74 -5.41
CA HIS A 33 8.91 7.21 -4.05
C HIS A 33 8.13 6.20 -3.19
N ALA A 34 7.71 5.08 -3.75
CA ALA A 34 7.06 4.01 -3.00
C ALA A 34 8.11 3.06 -2.40
N LYS A 35 7.86 2.59 -1.18
CA LYS A 35 8.71 1.53 -0.59
C LYS A 35 8.49 0.19 -1.27
N ILE A 36 7.30 -0.03 -1.82
CA ILE A 36 6.94 -1.23 -2.56
C ILE A 36 6.37 -0.80 -3.91
N ASP A 37 7.09 -1.09 -4.99
CA ASP A 37 6.59 -0.88 -6.34
C ASP A 37 5.61 -2.01 -6.70
N LEU A 38 4.42 -1.64 -7.18
CA LEU A 38 3.36 -2.54 -7.60
C LEU A 38 3.09 -2.45 -9.12
N SER A 39 3.87 -1.68 -9.86
CA SER A 39 3.66 -1.40 -11.28
C SER A 39 3.94 -2.61 -12.19
N GLN A 40 4.74 -3.58 -11.72
CA GLN A 40 5.12 -4.75 -12.51
C GLN A 40 4.07 -5.86 -12.53
N LYS A 41 3.15 -5.87 -11.54
CA LYS A 41 2.15 -6.94 -11.43
C LYS A 41 0.85 -6.61 -12.13
N PHE A 42 0.39 -5.35 -12.04
CA PHE A 42 -0.91 -4.93 -12.55
C PHE A 42 -0.85 -3.56 -13.22
N GLY A 43 -1.75 -3.38 -14.17
CA GLY A 43 -1.98 -2.14 -14.87
C GLY A 43 -1.51 -2.18 -16.32
N ALA A 44 -2.37 -1.71 -17.22
CA ALA A 44 -2.07 -1.56 -18.63
C ALA A 44 -1.04 -0.44 -18.87
N LEU A 45 -0.20 -0.58 -19.85
CA LEU A 45 0.64 0.52 -20.30
C LEU A 45 -0.26 1.69 -20.79
N PRO A 46 0.19 2.95 -20.66
CA PRO A 46 -0.60 4.10 -21.13
C PRO A 46 -1.04 4.01 -22.59
N SER A 47 -0.24 3.36 -23.46
CA SER A 47 -0.59 3.11 -24.86
C SER A 47 -1.75 2.11 -25.03
N GLU A 48 -1.80 1.07 -24.21
CA GLU A 48 -2.84 0.04 -24.22
C GLU A 48 -4.14 0.54 -23.60
N ALA A 49 -4.03 1.35 -22.54
CA ALA A 49 -5.16 1.95 -21.84
C ALA A 49 -6.08 2.75 -22.77
N LEU A 50 -5.54 3.34 -23.86
CA LEU A 50 -6.33 4.03 -24.87
C LEU A 50 -7.39 3.13 -25.51
N GLY A 51 -7.01 1.92 -25.90
CA GLY A 51 -7.91 0.92 -26.48
C GLY A 51 -8.88 0.35 -25.46
N LEU A 52 -8.37 0.06 -24.26
CA LEU A 52 -9.18 -0.51 -23.17
C LEU A 52 -10.28 0.45 -22.70
N LEU A 53 -10.00 1.77 -22.62
CA LEU A 53 -11.00 2.75 -22.23
C LEU A 53 -12.14 2.83 -23.25
N ARG A 54 -11.84 2.76 -24.55
CA ARG A 54 -12.88 2.69 -25.59
C ARG A 54 -13.74 1.45 -25.48
N LEU A 55 -13.11 0.29 -25.22
CA LEU A 55 -13.86 -0.96 -25.03
C LEU A 55 -14.74 -0.89 -23.77
N ALA A 56 -14.21 -0.39 -22.67
CA ALA A 56 -14.99 -0.23 -21.43
C ALA A 56 -16.23 0.63 -21.66
N LYS A 57 -16.11 1.75 -22.40
CA LYS A 57 -17.23 2.65 -22.67
C LYS A 57 -18.37 1.97 -23.44
N ALA A 58 -18.08 0.96 -24.27
CA ALA A 58 -19.10 0.19 -24.99
C ALA A 58 -19.88 -0.81 -24.12
N HIS A 59 -19.31 -1.21 -22.95
CA HIS A 59 -19.86 -2.27 -22.11
C HIS A 59 -20.29 -1.82 -20.71
N ALA A 60 -20.02 -0.59 -20.30
CA ALA A 60 -20.31 -0.10 -18.97
C ALA A 60 -21.24 1.10 -18.94
N LYS A 61 -21.99 1.22 -17.85
CA LYS A 61 -22.78 2.42 -17.54
C LYS A 61 -21.88 3.59 -17.17
N LYS A 62 -20.85 3.31 -16.34
CA LYS A 62 -19.81 4.28 -15.98
C LYS A 62 -18.43 3.70 -16.27
N VAL A 63 -17.52 4.55 -16.71
CA VAL A 63 -16.11 4.17 -16.88
C VAL A 63 -15.21 4.99 -16.01
N GLY A 64 -14.16 4.36 -15.50
CA GLY A 64 -13.16 5.01 -14.69
C GLY A 64 -11.75 4.75 -15.23
N LEU A 65 -10.85 5.67 -14.90
CA LEU A 65 -9.40 5.45 -14.98
C LEU A 65 -8.84 5.36 -13.56
N SER A 66 -8.01 4.36 -13.31
CA SER A 66 -7.36 4.21 -12.02
C SER A 66 -5.87 3.95 -12.16
N PHE A 67 -5.13 4.25 -11.11
CA PHE A 67 -3.73 3.87 -10.95
C PHE A 67 -3.43 3.54 -9.50
N HIS A 68 -2.24 3.05 -9.22
CA HIS A 68 -1.75 2.84 -7.85
C HIS A 68 -0.28 3.24 -7.79
N VAL A 69 0.08 4.12 -6.87
CA VAL A 69 1.45 4.67 -6.74
C VAL A 69 2.44 3.73 -6.05
N GLY A 70 2.04 2.51 -5.72
CA GLY A 70 2.83 1.61 -4.85
C GLY A 70 2.50 1.80 -3.38
N SER A 71 2.93 0.85 -2.52
CA SER A 71 2.63 0.92 -1.08
C SER A 71 3.64 1.78 -0.34
N GLN A 72 3.19 2.47 0.72
CA GLN A 72 4.00 3.38 1.53
C GLN A 72 4.67 4.44 0.63
N CYS A 73 3.87 5.20 -0.10
CA CYS A 73 4.36 6.26 -0.97
C CYS A 73 4.81 7.47 -0.15
N MET A 74 6.10 7.72 -0.10
CA MET A 74 6.70 8.74 0.78
C MET A 74 6.55 10.17 0.28
N HIS A 75 6.11 10.37 -0.98
CA HIS A 75 6.02 11.72 -1.55
C HIS A 75 4.71 11.95 -2.32
N PRO A 76 3.93 13.01 -1.97
CA PRO A 76 2.62 13.28 -2.58
C PRO A 76 2.67 13.60 -4.08
N ILE A 77 3.83 14.06 -4.61
CA ILE A 77 4.00 14.37 -6.04
C ILE A 77 3.71 13.19 -6.97
N SER A 78 3.85 11.96 -6.46
CA SER A 78 3.58 10.73 -7.22
C SER A 78 2.14 10.65 -7.69
N TYR A 79 1.20 11.08 -6.86
CA TYR A 79 -0.22 11.13 -7.22
C TYR A 79 -0.48 12.19 -8.30
N ALA A 80 0.15 13.37 -8.18
CA ALA A 80 0.03 14.41 -9.19
C ALA A 80 0.60 13.96 -10.55
N LYS A 81 1.69 13.17 -10.56
CA LYS A 81 2.23 12.55 -11.77
C LYS A 81 1.23 11.57 -12.38
N GLY A 82 0.68 10.66 -11.57
CA GLY A 82 -0.32 9.69 -12.02
C GLY A 82 -1.55 10.37 -12.63
N ILE A 83 -2.08 11.39 -11.98
CA ILE A 83 -3.22 12.17 -12.52
C ILE A 83 -2.88 12.83 -13.86
N ARG A 84 -1.67 13.39 -14.03
CA ARG A 84 -1.23 13.95 -15.32
C ARG A 84 -1.16 12.88 -16.40
N ASP A 85 -0.69 11.68 -16.07
CA ASP A 85 -0.61 10.55 -17.01
C ASP A 85 -2.01 10.13 -17.46
N LEU A 86 -2.99 10.06 -16.55
CA LEU A 86 -4.40 9.87 -16.91
C LEU A 86 -4.92 11.00 -17.79
N GLY A 87 -4.57 12.24 -17.50
CA GLY A 87 -4.92 13.41 -18.31
C GLY A 87 -4.43 13.30 -19.77
N ASN A 88 -3.25 12.72 -19.98
CA ASN A 88 -2.73 12.46 -21.32
C ASN A 88 -3.54 11.38 -22.06
N ILE A 89 -4.04 10.37 -21.36
CA ILE A 89 -4.94 9.35 -21.92
C ILE A 89 -6.27 9.98 -22.32
N ILE A 90 -6.87 10.77 -21.44
CA ILE A 90 -8.12 11.49 -21.70
C ILE A 90 -8.00 12.37 -22.98
N LYS A 91 -6.94 13.17 -23.07
CA LYS A 91 -6.68 14.02 -24.24
C LYS A 91 -6.58 13.23 -25.54
N LYS A 92 -5.87 12.09 -25.52
CA LYS A 92 -5.66 11.24 -26.72
C LYS A 92 -6.92 10.47 -27.12
N THR A 93 -7.72 10.02 -26.18
CA THR A 93 -8.95 9.27 -26.45
C THR A 93 -10.14 10.17 -26.76
N LYS A 94 -10.12 11.42 -26.26
CA LYS A 94 -11.27 12.34 -26.17
C LYS A 94 -12.45 11.75 -25.37
N ILE A 95 -12.18 10.78 -24.49
CA ILE A 95 -13.16 10.18 -23.59
C ILE A 95 -12.87 10.72 -22.20
N VAL A 96 -13.78 11.52 -21.65
CA VAL A 96 -13.76 11.89 -20.24
C VAL A 96 -14.36 10.73 -19.44
N PRO A 97 -13.62 10.17 -18.48
CA PRO A 97 -14.17 9.11 -17.62
C PRO A 97 -15.16 9.71 -16.63
N ASP A 98 -16.09 8.89 -16.15
CA ASP A 98 -17.01 9.27 -15.07
C ASP A 98 -16.29 9.35 -13.72
N ILE A 99 -15.18 8.58 -13.55
CA ILE A 99 -14.43 8.49 -12.31
C ILE A 99 -12.93 8.49 -12.58
N ILE A 100 -12.18 9.23 -11.77
CA ILE A 100 -10.72 9.11 -11.62
C ILE A 100 -10.43 8.58 -10.22
N ASN A 101 -9.78 7.41 -10.16
CA ASN A 101 -9.42 6.76 -8.91
C ASN A 101 -7.89 6.75 -8.77
N VAL A 102 -7.39 7.46 -7.79
CA VAL A 102 -5.94 7.60 -7.54
C VAL A 102 -5.35 6.38 -6.80
N GLY A 103 -6.16 5.37 -6.53
CA GLY A 103 -5.75 4.14 -5.85
C GLY A 103 -5.37 4.34 -4.39
N GLY A 104 -4.57 3.41 -3.91
CA GLY A 104 -4.03 3.40 -2.56
C GLY A 104 -2.59 3.89 -2.50
N GLY A 105 -1.85 3.39 -1.51
CA GLY A 105 -0.45 3.71 -1.30
C GLY A 105 -0.20 4.83 -0.30
N PHE A 106 -1.25 5.41 0.28
CA PHE A 106 -1.13 6.42 1.33
C PHE A 106 -0.34 5.86 2.51
N PRO A 107 0.69 6.58 2.97
CA PRO A 107 1.63 6.05 3.94
C PRO A 107 1.14 6.20 5.37
N SER A 108 1.75 5.40 6.25
CA SER A 108 1.71 5.57 7.71
C SER A 108 3.08 5.89 8.26
N ILE A 109 3.15 6.40 9.49
CA ILE A 109 4.39 6.70 10.19
C ILE A 109 4.94 5.40 10.79
N TYR A 110 6.23 5.17 10.59
CA TYR A 110 7.00 4.11 11.23
C TYR A 110 8.25 4.70 11.89
N PRO A 111 8.91 4.01 12.82
CA PRO A 111 10.08 4.55 13.54
C PRO A 111 11.19 5.11 12.65
N ASP A 112 11.36 4.56 11.45
CA ASP A 112 12.36 4.96 10.45
C ASP A 112 11.77 5.63 9.19
N LEU A 113 10.44 5.83 9.13
CA LEU A 113 9.74 6.36 7.96
C LEU A 113 8.80 7.49 8.36
N HIS A 114 9.15 8.71 7.97
CA HIS A 114 8.39 9.92 8.29
C HIS A 114 7.84 10.57 7.01
N PRO A 115 6.68 10.10 6.50
CA PRO A 115 6.03 10.72 5.36
C PRO A 115 5.51 12.12 5.71
N GLN A 116 5.16 12.88 4.69
CA GLN A 116 4.44 14.13 4.89
C GLN A 116 3.06 13.87 5.52
N PRO A 117 2.44 14.88 6.16
CA PRO A 117 1.06 14.79 6.63
C PRO A 117 0.09 14.41 5.49
N LEU A 118 -0.96 13.65 5.82
CA LEU A 118 -1.93 13.14 4.83
C LEU A 118 -2.62 14.27 4.06
N GLU A 119 -2.81 15.42 4.71
CA GLU A 119 -3.39 16.62 4.10
C GLU A 119 -2.60 17.09 2.88
N ASN A 120 -1.27 16.95 2.88
CA ASN A 120 -0.43 17.33 1.75
C ASN A 120 -0.66 16.41 0.55
N TYR A 121 -0.94 15.13 0.77
CA TYR A 121 -1.32 14.18 -0.29
C TYR A 121 -2.65 14.58 -0.91
N ILE A 122 -3.65 14.84 -0.08
CA ILE A 122 -4.97 15.27 -0.54
C ILE A 122 -4.90 16.62 -1.28
N TYR A 123 -4.11 17.56 -0.79
CA TYR A 123 -3.88 18.84 -1.45
C TYR A 123 -3.28 18.66 -2.86
N GLU A 124 -2.19 17.90 -3.00
CA GLU A 124 -1.54 17.68 -4.30
C GLU A 124 -2.44 16.89 -5.27
N ILE A 125 -3.23 15.92 -4.77
CA ILE A 125 -4.21 15.19 -5.57
C ILE A 125 -5.27 16.17 -6.12
N LYS A 126 -5.92 16.96 -5.26
CA LYS A 126 -6.96 17.91 -5.66
C LYS A 126 -6.42 18.95 -6.64
N LYS A 127 -5.25 19.52 -6.35
CA LYS A 127 -4.58 20.48 -7.21
C LYS A 127 -4.28 19.90 -8.60
N ALA A 128 -3.73 18.69 -8.69
CA ALA A 128 -3.46 18.04 -9.97
C ALA A 128 -4.76 17.71 -10.73
N PHE A 129 -5.79 17.27 -10.02
CA PHE A 129 -7.11 16.97 -10.59
C PHE A 129 -7.77 18.22 -11.20
N ASP A 130 -7.76 19.34 -10.48
CA ASP A 130 -8.32 20.62 -10.96
C ASP A 130 -7.55 21.17 -12.17
N HIS A 131 -6.24 20.88 -12.27
CA HIS A 131 -5.43 21.26 -13.43
C HIS A 131 -5.75 20.48 -14.71
N LEU A 132 -6.52 19.39 -14.64
CA LEU A 132 -6.98 18.68 -15.85
C LEU A 132 -7.96 19.52 -16.66
N LYS A 133 -8.67 20.48 -16.03
CA LYS A 133 -9.63 21.43 -16.65
C LYS A 133 -10.65 20.69 -17.53
N LEU A 134 -11.22 19.61 -17.03
CA LEU A 134 -12.24 18.84 -17.75
C LEU A 134 -13.60 19.55 -17.62
N GLU A 135 -14.33 19.69 -18.73
CA GLU A 135 -15.66 20.30 -18.76
C GLU A 135 -16.65 19.48 -17.91
N ASP A 136 -16.75 18.17 -18.18
CA ASP A 136 -17.45 17.22 -17.32
C ASP A 136 -16.49 16.72 -16.26
N LYS A 137 -16.61 17.22 -15.03
CA LYS A 137 -15.69 16.90 -13.94
C LYS A 137 -15.97 15.50 -13.40
N PRO A 138 -15.02 14.52 -13.55
CA PRO A 138 -15.16 13.17 -12.99
C PRO A 138 -15.32 13.18 -11.46
N GLU A 139 -15.92 12.14 -10.92
CA GLU A 139 -15.83 11.85 -9.49
C GLU A 139 -14.38 11.46 -9.14
N LEU A 140 -13.85 11.97 -8.03
CA LEU A 140 -12.49 11.67 -7.57
C LEU A 140 -12.54 10.67 -6.42
N PHE A 141 -11.93 9.50 -6.63
CA PHE A 141 -11.87 8.39 -5.67
C PHE A 141 -10.45 8.09 -5.23
N CYS A 142 -10.33 7.49 -4.04
CA CYS A 142 -9.09 6.90 -3.53
C CYS A 142 -9.39 5.60 -2.75
N GLU A 143 -8.34 4.78 -2.56
CA GLU A 143 -8.43 3.47 -1.91
C GLU A 143 -7.38 3.36 -0.78
N PRO A 144 -7.42 4.21 0.25
CA PRO A 144 -6.47 4.15 1.35
C PRO A 144 -6.67 2.87 2.16
N GLY A 145 -5.63 2.05 2.29
CA GLY A 145 -5.60 0.87 3.14
C GLY A 145 -4.76 1.15 4.39
N ARG A 146 -3.43 1.06 4.25
CA ARG A 146 -2.46 1.23 5.34
C ARG A 146 -2.71 2.49 6.19
N ALA A 147 -2.92 3.63 5.56
CA ALA A 147 -3.14 4.89 6.26
C ALA A 147 -4.38 4.90 7.19
N LEU A 148 -5.34 4.00 6.98
CA LEU A 148 -6.54 3.89 7.82
C LEU A 148 -6.41 2.86 8.93
N VAL A 149 -5.60 1.80 8.74
CA VAL A 149 -5.63 0.63 9.62
C VAL A 149 -4.29 0.32 10.30
N ALA A 150 -3.20 0.99 9.95
CA ALA A 150 -1.88 0.66 10.49
C ALA A 150 -1.78 0.80 12.02
N GLU A 151 -2.59 1.66 12.62
CA GLU A 151 -2.62 1.89 14.06
C GLU A 151 -3.84 1.22 14.73
N SER A 152 -4.62 0.41 13.99
CA SER A 152 -5.89 -0.15 14.51
C SER A 152 -5.72 -1.40 15.35
N GLY A 153 -4.53 -2.00 15.37
CA GLY A 153 -4.25 -3.23 16.10
C GLY A 153 -2.76 -3.47 16.27
N SER A 154 -2.45 -4.40 17.13
CA SER A 154 -1.08 -4.84 17.41
C SER A 154 -1.03 -6.35 17.58
N SER A 155 0.15 -6.94 17.34
CA SER A 155 0.43 -8.33 17.63
C SER A 155 1.17 -8.45 18.96
N ILE A 156 0.73 -9.38 19.83
CA ILE A 156 1.44 -9.71 21.06
C ILE A 156 2.22 -10.99 20.83
N VAL A 157 3.55 -10.91 20.86
CA VAL A 157 4.44 -12.04 20.67
C VAL A 157 5.19 -12.39 21.95
N LYS A 158 5.46 -13.68 22.15
CA LYS A 158 6.21 -14.19 23.31
C LYS A 158 7.68 -14.37 22.93
N VAL A 159 8.58 -13.93 23.77
CA VAL A 159 10.01 -14.24 23.68
C VAL A 159 10.22 -15.69 24.14
N VAL A 160 10.58 -16.57 23.20
CA VAL A 160 10.83 -17.99 23.47
C VAL A 160 12.30 -18.30 23.75
N LEU A 161 13.21 -17.39 23.30
CA LEU A 161 14.64 -17.50 23.60
C LEU A 161 15.30 -16.14 23.39
N ARG A 162 16.33 -15.83 24.17
CA ARG A 162 17.22 -14.70 23.96
C ARG A 162 18.67 -15.12 23.80
N LYS A 163 19.33 -14.65 22.73
CA LYS A 163 20.78 -14.79 22.51
C LYS A 163 21.39 -13.38 22.29
N LYS A 164 21.88 -12.75 23.35
CA LYS A 164 22.40 -11.37 23.32
C LYS A 164 21.31 -10.38 22.81
N GLN A 165 21.49 -9.77 21.62
CA GLN A 165 20.56 -8.87 20.95
C GLN A 165 19.62 -9.57 19.96
N LYS A 166 19.55 -10.90 19.95
CA LYS A 166 18.66 -11.70 19.14
C LYS A 166 17.53 -12.22 20.02
N LEU A 167 16.29 -11.91 19.66
CA LEU A 167 15.09 -12.42 20.31
C LEU A 167 14.39 -13.40 19.37
N TYR A 168 14.19 -14.61 19.82
CA TYR A 168 13.38 -15.60 19.12
C TYR A 168 11.96 -15.52 19.67
N ILE A 169 10.99 -15.40 18.80
CA ILE A 169 9.60 -15.15 19.14
C ILE A 169 8.68 -16.18 18.49
N ASN A 170 7.44 -16.27 18.96
CA ASN A 170 6.48 -17.26 18.48
C ASN A 170 5.67 -16.82 17.26
N ASP A 171 6.04 -15.72 16.63
CA ASP A 171 5.51 -15.24 15.35
C ASP A 171 6.68 -14.76 14.48
N GLY A 172 6.47 -14.48 13.20
CA GLY A 172 7.56 -14.12 12.33
C GLY A 172 7.13 -13.63 10.94
N THR A 173 8.07 -13.71 10.02
CA THR A 173 7.91 -13.28 8.62
C THR A 173 6.77 -14.00 7.92
N TYR A 174 6.54 -15.27 8.23
CA TYR A 174 5.45 -16.09 7.67
C TYR A 174 4.09 -15.91 8.38
N GLY A 175 4.06 -15.07 9.41
CA GLY A 175 2.88 -14.73 10.18
C GLY A 175 2.52 -13.26 10.05
N SER A 176 2.25 -12.62 11.20
CA SER A 176 1.83 -11.22 11.23
C SER A 176 2.95 -10.22 10.95
N LEU A 177 4.23 -10.65 10.94
CA LEU A 177 5.40 -9.77 10.82
C LEU A 177 6.02 -9.78 9.41
N PHE A 178 5.22 -10.11 8.36
CA PHE A 178 5.68 -10.14 6.97
C PHE A 178 6.35 -8.82 6.54
N ASP A 179 5.76 -7.69 6.85
CA ASP A 179 6.30 -6.37 6.48
C ASP A 179 7.67 -6.10 7.14
N ALA A 180 7.87 -6.58 8.36
CA ALA A 180 9.14 -6.43 9.07
C ALA A 180 10.23 -7.38 8.55
N GLY A 181 9.86 -8.56 8.07
CA GLY A 181 10.79 -9.56 7.52
C GLY A 181 11.14 -9.29 6.07
N VAL A 182 10.15 -9.40 5.16
CA VAL A 182 10.39 -9.31 3.71
C VAL A 182 10.67 -7.88 3.26
N LEU A 183 9.95 -6.90 3.82
CA LEU A 183 10.03 -5.51 3.40
C LEU A 183 10.95 -4.67 4.28
N ASN A 184 11.48 -5.27 5.35
CA ASN A 184 12.37 -4.63 6.31
C ASN A 184 11.79 -3.36 6.99
N PHE A 185 10.49 -3.33 7.23
CA PHE A 185 9.89 -2.24 7.99
C PHE A 185 10.26 -2.36 9.46
N VAL A 186 10.64 -1.26 10.05
CA VAL A 186 10.83 -1.17 11.51
C VAL A 186 9.47 -0.86 12.12
N LEU A 187 8.82 -1.88 12.72
CA LEU A 187 7.54 -1.70 13.37
C LEU A 187 7.72 -1.11 14.77
N PRO A 188 6.79 -0.28 15.27
CA PRO A 188 6.79 0.15 16.66
C PRO A 188 6.74 -1.04 17.60
N THR A 189 7.53 -1.02 18.66
CA THR A 189 7.58 -2.15 19.62
C THR A 189 7.62 -1.65 21.06
N ARG A 190 6.97 -2.39 21.95
CA ARG A 190 7.09 -2.18 23.40
C ARG A 190 7.02 -3.49 24.17
N MET A 191 7.70 -3.53 25.33
CA MET A 191 7.55 -4.64 26.25
C MET A 191 6.17 -4.57 26.91
N VAL A 192 5.44 -5.68 26.91
CA VAL A 192 4.17 -5.81 27.63
C VAL A 192 4.47 -6.04 29.11
N PRO A 193 3.87 -5.24 30.04
CA PRO A 193 4.04 -5.47 31.46
C PRO A 193 3.56 -6.86 31.89
N ASN A 194 4.39 -7.60 32.63
CA ASN A 194 4.09 -8.95 33.15
C ASN A 194 4.41 -9.09 34.64
N GLY A 195 4.21 -8.03 35.41
CA GLY A 195 4.57 -7.96 36.83
C GLY A 195 6.04 -7.61 37.09
N ARG A 196 6.85 -7.47 36.04
CA ARG A 196 8.24 -6.99 36.13
C ARG A 196 8.38 -5.56 35.63
N MET A 197 9.27 -4.80 36.26
CA MET A 197 9.66 -3.49 35.74
C MET A 197 10.52 -3.61 34.50
N ALA A 198 10.13 -2.94 33.43
CA ALA A 198 10.94 -2.73 32.25
C ALA A 198 12.15 -1.84 32.60
N SER A 199 13.33 -2.20 32.12
CA SER A 199 14.53 -1.37 32.27
C SER A 199 14.36 -0.07 31.49
N LYS A 200 14.82 1.04 32.08
CA LYS A 200 14.93 2.33 31.36
C LYS A 200 16.04 2.31 30.31
N LYS A 201 17.02 1.41 30.44
CA LYS A 201 18.09 1.24 29.46
C LYS A 201 17.54 0.43 28.28
N LEU A 202 17.57 1.03 27.09
CA LEU A 202 17.12 0.41 25.85
C LEU A 202 18.29 -0.22 25.10
N THR A 203 17.98 -1.20 24.26
CA THR A 203 18.91 -1.91 23.38
C THR A 203 18.24 -2.20 22.06
N ALA A 204 18.98 -2.14 20.97
CA ALA A 204 18.53 -2.55 19.66
C ALA A 204 18.55 -4.10 19.56
N TYR A 205 17.41 -4.67 19.14
CA TYR A 205 17.28 -6.11 18.91
C TYR A 205 16.93 -6.38 17.46
N SER A 206 17.26 -7.63 17.03
CA SER A 206 16.67 -8.27 15.87
C SER A 206 15.73 -9.38 16.33
N LEU A 207 14.65 -9.61 15.59
CA LEU A 207 13.68 -10.66 15.90
C LEU A 207 13.83 -11.83 14.94
N TYR A 208 13.63 -13.04 15.46
CA TYR A 208 13.70 -14.29 14.71
C TYR A 208 12.39 -15.05 14.94
N GLY A 209 11.74 -15.45 13.85
CA GLY A 209 10.50 -16.20 13.91
C GLY A 209 10.68 -17.68 14.30
N PRO A 210 9.56 -18.42 14.41
CA PRO A 210 9.57 -19.79 14.93
C PRO A 210 9.97 -20.86 13.93
N THR A 211 10.08 -20.51 12.63
CA THR A 211 10.40 -21.52 11.61
C THR A 211 11.89 -21.81 11.52
N CYS A 212 12.26 -22.92 10.88
CA CYS A 212 13.66 -23.25 10.61
C CYS A 212 14.27 -22.49 9.43
N ASP A 213 13.44 -21.68 8.71
CA ASP A 213 13.91 -20.92 7.56
C ASP A 213 14.72 -19.71 8.02
N SER A 214 15.89 -19.52 7.42
CA SER A 214 16.80 -18.41 7.72
C SER A 214 16.24 -17.04 7.33
N ILE A 215 15.24 -16.98 6.44
CA ILE A 215 14.55 -15.73 6.06
C ILE A 215 13.43 -15.36 7.05
N ASP A 216 13.11 -16.21 8.01
CA ASP A 216 12.21 -15.89 9.12
C ASP A 216 12.91 -14.98 10.14
N PHE A 217 13.33 -13.84 9.65
CA PHE A 217 14.21 -12.90 10.29
C PHE A 217 13.77 -11.45 10.04
N MET A 218 13.54 -10.72 11.10
CA MET A 218 13.21 -9.30 11.11
C MET A 218 14.40 -8.51 11.66
N LYS A 219 15.08 -7.79 10.77
CA LYS A 219 16.35 -7.12 11.05
C LYS A 219 16.22 -6.05 12.13
N GLY A 220 15.14 -5.25 12.10
CA GLY A 220 14.98 -4.07 12.94
C GLY A 220 15.89 -2.90 12.51
N PRO A 221 16.31 -2.03 13.47
CA PRO A 221 16.42 -2.25 14.92
C PRO A 221 15.10 -2.11 15.69
N PHE A 222 14.77 -3.07 16.53
CA PHE A 222 13.66 -2.99 17.47
C PHE A 222 14.20 -2.49 18.82
N ILE A 223 13.81 -1.29 19.23
CA ILE A 223 14.35 -0.63 20.41
C ILE A 223 13.53 -1.00 21.64
N LEU A 224 14.06 -1.87 22.48
CA LEU A 224 13.37 -2.48 23.62
C LEU A 224 14.21 -2.46 24.90
N PRO A 225 13.60 -2.64 26.10
CA PRO A 225 14.33 -2.72 27.35
C PRO A 225 15.42 -3.81 27.34
N ASN A 226 16.62 -3.48 27.83
CA ASN A 226 17.75 -4.40 27.82
C ASN A 226 17.61 -5.60 28.75
N ASN A 227 16.62 -5.59 29.64
CA ASN A 227 16.32 -6.67 30.58
C ASN A 227 15.24 -7.67 30.09
N LEU A 228 14.84 -7.58 28.82
CA LEU A 228 13.99 -8.58 28.18
C LEU A 228 14.63 -9.98 28.29
N LYS A 229 13.82 -10.99 28.62
CA LYS A 229 14.24 -12.38 28.72
C LYS A 229 13.16 -13.33 28.20
N GLU A 230 13.50 -14.59 28.13
CA GLU A 230 12.55 -15.66 27.84
C GLU A 230 11.31 -15.58 28.74
N GLY A 231 10.14 -15.79 28.16
CA GLY A 231 8.84 -15.69 28.81
C GLY A 231 8.22 -14.29 28.82
N ASP A 232 8.96 -13.23 28.46
CA ASP A 232 8.41 -11.88 28.31
C ASP A 232 7.59 -11.77 27.03
N TYR A 233 6.75 -10.74 26.96
CA TYR A 233 5.92 -10.43 25.79
C TYR A 233 6.29 -9.07 25.21
N ILE A 234 6.19 -8.99 23.89
CA ILE A 234 6.41 -7.79 23.10
C ILE A 234 5.13 -7.51 22.32
N GLU A 235 4.68 -6.28 22.38
CA GLU A 235 3.66 -5.74 21.49
C GLU A 235 4.35 -5.07 20.31
N ILE A 236 3.87 -5.37 19.12
CA ILE A 236 4.39 -4.91 17.84
C ILE A 236 3.25 -4.30 17.04
#